data_9246c65416cc9656f23442c0b134c975
#
_entry.id   9246c65416cc9656f23442c0b134c975
#
_cell.length_a   1.000
_cell.length_b   1.000
_cell.length_c   1.000
_cell.angle_alpha   90.00
_cell.angle_beta   90.00
_cell.angle_gamma   90.00
#
_symmetry.space_group_name_H-M   'P 1'
#
loop_
_entity.id
_entity.type
_entity.pdbx_description
1 polymer ?
#
loop_
_entity_poly.entity_id
_entity_poly.type
_entity_poly.pdbx_seq_one_letter_code
_entity_poly.pdbx_strand_id
1 'polypeptide(L)'
;MAVYSIKDLEKLSGIKAHTIRIWEQRYQLICPSRTKTNIRYYDDTDLKLLLNIALLNKNGIKISKISTMTRAEIMDKVSQISEINFEYDTQFDALTISMIEMDEYKFDRILSSNIQQIGFERTIMEVIYPFLERLSLLWLTGSVNPVQEHFMSYLLRQKVIVAIDKEPNARFKDAKKFVIYLPEGERQELSI
;
A
#
# COMPACT_ATOMS: atom_id res chain seq x y z
N MET A 1 8.18 11.68 -13.35
CA MET A 1 8.67 10.47 -12.70
C MET A 1 9.15 10.86 -11.31
N ALA A 2 8.65 10.21 -10.28
CA ALA A 2 9.14 10.43 -8.93
C ALA A 2 10.57 9.86 -8.80
N VAL A 3 11.37 10.47 -7.94
CA VAL A 3 12.77 10.08 -7.71
C VAL A 3 12.93 9.80 -6.22
N TYR A 4 13.42 8.61 -5.89
CA TYR A 4 13.57 8.13 -4.53
C TYR A 4 15.03 7.98 -4.14
N SER A 5 15.34 8.34 -2.90
CA SER A 5 16.63 8.01 -2.28
C SER A 5 16.61 6.57 -1.71
N ILE A 6 17.78 6.03 -1.37
CA ILE A 6 17.83 4.71 -0.71
C ILE A 6 17.16 4.72 0.67
N LYS A 7 17.07 5.89 1.33
CA LYS A 7 16.35 6.04 2.60
C LYS A 7 14.83 5.95 2.40
N ASP A 8 14.33 6.47 1.28
CA ASP A 8 12.90 6.35 0.94
C ASP A 8 12.57 4.89 0.63
N LEU A 9 13.44 4.21 -0.13
CA LEU A 9 13.29 2.77 -0.37
C LEU A 9 13.28 1.96 0.94
N GLU A 10 14.17 2.26 1.89
CA GLU A 10 14.18 1.61 3.21
C GLU A 10 12.87 1.82 3.95
N LYS A 11 12.36 3.05 3.97
CA LYS A 11 11.10 3.38 4.66
C LYS A 11 9.90 2.69 4.04
N LEU A 12 9.80 2.72 2.71
CA LEU A 12 8.67 2.16 1.97
C LEU A 12 8.66 0.63 1.98
N SER A 13 9.83 -0.01 1.82
CA SER A 13 9.93 -1.47 1.74
C SER A 13 10.14 -2.16 3.08
N GLY A 14 10.57 -1.42 4.12
CA GLY A 14 11.01 -1.99 5.39
C GLY A 14 12.36 -2.72 5.31
N ILE A 15 12.99 -2.76 4.14
CA ILE A 15 14.29 -3.41 3.94
C ILE A 15 15.42 -2.41 4.22
N LYS A 16 16.33 -2.77 5.08
CA LYS A 16 17.45 -1.90 5.44
C LYS A 16 18.31 -1.49 4.23
N ALA A 17 18.73 -0.22 4.18
CA ALA A 17 19.51 0.33 3.07
C ALA A 17 20.78 -0.48 2.73
N HIS A 18 21.46 -1.06 3.75
CA HIS A 18 22.61 -1.92 3.50
C HIS A 18 22.22 -3.23 2.81
N THR A 19 21.06 -3.81 3.15
CA THR A 19 20.53 -5.03 2.51
C THR A 19 20.17 -4.76 1.06
N ILE A 20 19.53 -3.62 0.77
CA ILE A 20 19.24 -3.18 -0.60
C ILE A 20 20.52 -3.10 -1.42
N ARG A 21 21.59 -2.49 -0.87
CA ARG A 21 22.91 -2.43 -1.56
C ARG A 21 23.51 -3.81 -1.82
N ILE A 22 23.37 -4.76 -0.89
CA ILE A 22 23.80 -6.14 -1.11
C ILE A 22 23.01 -6.78 -2.26
N TRP A 23 21.70 -6.55 -2.33
CA TRP A 23 20.85 -7.07 -3.39
C TRP A 23 21.19 -6.46 -4.76
N GLU A 24 21.50 -5.16 -4.81
CA GLU A 24 22.03 -4.51 -6.01
C GLU A 24 23.32 -5.20 -6.49
N GLN A 25 24.32 -5.31 -5.59
CA GLN A 25 25.66 -5.77 -5.95
C GLN A 25 25.71 -7.27 -6.27
N ARG A 26 25.02 -8.07 -5.46
CA ARG A 26 25.12 -9.53 -5.54
C ARG A 26 24.16 -10.17 -6.51
N TYR A 27 22.98 -9.61 -6.64
CA TYR A 27 21.88 -10.20 -7.40
C TYR A 27 21.41 -9.35 -8.56
N GLN A 28 21.87 -8.11 -8.68
CA GLN A 28 21.50 -7.15 -9.72
C GLN A 28 19.97 -6.99 -9.88
N LEU A 29 19.24 -7.15 -8.79
CA LEU A 29 17.78 -7.09 -8.74
C LEU A 29 17.26 -5.68 -9.02
N ILE A 30 18.01 -4.66 -8.61
CA ILE A 30 17.70 -3.25 -8.77
C ILE A 30 18.96 -2.56 -9.28
N CYS A 31 18.82 -1.68 -10.25
CA CYS A 31 19.95 -0.97 -10.88
C CYS A 31 19.75 0.53 -10.74
N PRO A 32 20.24 1.16 -9.64
CA PRO A 32 20.05 2.58 -9.42
C PRO A 32 20.73 3.42 -10.48
N SER A 33 20.07 4.48 -10.89
CA SER A 33 20.70 5.57 -11.62
C SER A 33 21.59 6.40 -10.70
N ARG A 34 22.52 7.19 -11.27
CA ARG A 34 23.43 8.03 -10.49
C ARG A 34 23.40 9.46 -11.02
N THR A 35 23.46 10.39 -10.07
CA THR A 35 23.64 11.82 -10.39
C THR A 35 25.07 12.09 -10.88
N LYS A 36 25.30 13.28 -11.42
CA LYS A 36 26.67 13.75 -11.77
C LYS A 36 27.63 13.72 -10.57
N THR A 37 27.10 13.82 -9.35
CA THR A 37 27.86 13.75 -8.09
C THR A 37 27.92 12.34 -7.51
N ASN A 38 27.61 11.32 -8.33
CA ASN A 38 27.66 9.89 -7.95
C ASN A 38 26.68 9.45 -6.85
N ILE A 39 25.59 10.23 -6.61
CA ILE A 39 24.54 9.86 -5.65
C ILE A 39 23.54 8.93 -6.35
N ARG A 40 23.19 7.81 -5.68
CA ARG A 40 22.18 6.87 -6.16
C ARG A 40 20.79 7.46 -6.06
N TYR A 41 19.99 7.25 -7.10
CA TYR A 41 18.55 7.48 -7.07
C TYR A 41 17.82 6.38 -7.82
N TYR A 42 16.55 6.19 -7.49
CA TYR A 42 15.69 5.12 -7.96
C TYR A 42 14.41 5.75 -8.52
N ASP A 43 13.83 5.11 -9.51
CA ASP A 43 12.56 5.54 -10.09
C ASP A 43 11.37 4.70 -9.55
N ASP A 44 10.16 5.00 -10.03
CA ASP A 44 8.94 4.27 -9.66
C ASP A 44 9.04 2.77 -10.00
N THR A 45 9.75 2.41 -11.07
CA THR A 45 9.93 1.02 -11.50
C THR A 45 10.82 0.25 -10.54
N ASP A 46 11.88 0.88 -10.06
CA ASP A 46 12.80 0.31 -9.06
C ASP A 46 12.08 0.11 -7.73
N LEU A 47 11.29 1.10 -7.30
CA LEU A 47 10.52 1.03 -6.07
C LEU A 47 9.49 -0.11 -6.12
N LYS A 48 8.70 -0.19 -7.19
CA LYS A 48 7.71 -1.25 -7.39
C LYS A 48 8.35 -2.63 -7.33
N LEU A 49 9.45 -2.80 -8.03
CA LEU A 49 10.18 -4.07 -8.03
C LEU A 49 10.69 -4.42 -6.63
N LEU A 50 11.28 -3.45 -5.90
CA LEU A 50 11.76 -3.67 -4.54
C LEU A 50 10.64 -4.08 -3.58
N LEU A 51 9.47 -3.45 -3.67
CA LEU A 51 8.31 -3.78 -2.82
C LEU A 51 7.81 -5.19 -3.09
N ASN A 52 7.70 -5.59 -4.36
CA ASN A 52 7.34 -6.95 -4.73
C ASN A 52 8.35 -7.98 -4.21
N ILE A 53 9.65 -7.71 -4.34
CA ILE A 53 10.73 -8.55 -3.80
C ILE A 53 10.65 -8.63 -2.28
N ALA A 54 10.43 -7.51 -1.59
CA ALA A 54 10.31 -7.43 -0.14
C ALA A 54 9.15 -8.29 0.36
N LEU A 55 7.98 -8.21 -0.30
CA LEU A 55 6.81 -9.02 0.03
C LEU A 55 7.10 -10.51 -0.12
N LEU A 56 7.68 -10.93 -1.23
CA LEU A 56 8.05 -12.34 -1.44
C LEU A 56 9.07 -12.83 -0.41
N ASN A 57 10.06 -12.00 -0.08
CA ASN A 57 11.10 -12.35 0.88
C ASN A 57 10.55 -12.46 2.31
N LYS A 58 9.66 -11.55 2.73
CA LYS A 58 8.93 -11.64 4.01
C LYS A 58 8.09 -12.92 4.11
N ASN A 59 7.51 -13.35 3.00
CA ASN A 59 6.75 -14.60 2.90
C ASN A 59 7.64 -15.86 2.69
N GLY A 60 8.92 -15.78 3.07
CA GLY A 60 9.81 -16.93 3.16
C GLY A 60 10.52 -17.33 1.87
N ILE A 61 10.31 -16.63 0.75
CA ILE A 61 11.02 -16.94 -0.49
C ILE A 61 12.44 -16.36 -0.42
N LYS A 62 13.45 -17.23 -0.53
CA LYS A 62 14.86 -16.82 -0.47
C LYS A 62 15.20 -15.85 -1.59
N ILE A 63 15.96 -14.79 -1.29
CA ILE A 63 16.37 -13.79 -2.27
C ILE A 63 17.11 -14.38 -3.49
N SER A 64 17.92 -15.42 -3.28
CA SER A 64 18.60 -16.13 -4.36
C SER A 64 17.62 -16.80 -5.35
N LYS A 65 16.44 -17.21 -4.88
CA LYS A 65 15.39 -17.76 -5.74
C LYS A 65 14.63 -16.64 -6.46
N ILE A 66 14.35 -15.54 -5.75
CA ILE A 66 13.68 -14.37 -6.34
C ILE A 66 14.54 -13.78 -7.46
N SER A 67 15.87 -13.74 -7.30
CA SER A 67 16.80 -13.19 -8.30
C SER A 67 16.86 -13.98 -9.61
N THR A 68 16.35 -15.20 -9.64
CA THR A 68 16.26 -16.00 -10.88
C THR A 68 14.90 -15.90 -11.57
N MET A 69 13.93 -15.19 -10.97
CA MET A 69 12.60 -15.01 -11.52
C MET A 69 12.55 -13.83 -12.48
N THR A 70 11.72 -13.96 -13.50
CA THR A 70 11.32 -12.84 -14.35
C THR A 70 10.41 -11.87 -13.59
N ARG A 71 10.28 -10.64 -14.06
CA ARG A 71 9.33 -9.67 -13.46
C ARG A 71 7.89 -10.19 -13.46
N ALA A 72 7.48 -10.88 -14.51
CA ALA A 72 6.15 -11.48 -14.60
C ALA A 72 5.91 -12.56 -13.53
N GLU A 73 6.89 -13.46 -13.32
CA GLU A 73 6.82 -14.48 -12.28
C GLU A 73 6.80 -13.89 -10.86
N ILE A 74 7.53 -12.80 -10.63
CA ILE A 74 7.49 -12.05 -9.35
C ILE A 74 6.08 -11.50 -9.13
N MET A 75 5.48 -10.82 -10.12
CA MET A 75 4.14 -10.24 -10.02
C MET A 75 3.06 -11.30 -9.79
N ASP A 76 3.12 -12.42 -10.52
CA ASP A 76 2.18 -13.54 -10.36
C ASP A 76 2.22 -14.13 -8.94
N LYS A 77 3.44 -14.37 -8.42
CA LYS A 77 3.61 -14.86 -7.04
C LYS A 77 3.14 -13.88 -5.98
N VAL A 78 3.37 -12.59 -6.18
CA VAL A 78 2.86 -11.55 -5.29
C VAL A 78 1.33 -11.57 -5.26
N SER A 79 0.67 -11.69 -6.42
CA SER A 79 -0.78 -11.80 -6.49
C SER A 79 -1.30 -13.01 -5.72
N GLN A 80 -0.69 -14.18 -5.92
CA GLN A 80 -1.06 -15.41 -5.21
C GLN A 80 -0.93 -15.27 -3.68
N ILE A 81 0.17 -14.69 -3.19
CA ILE A 81 0.40 -14.50 -1.74
C ILE A 81 -0.61 -13.51 -1.17
N SER A 82 -0.88 -12.41 -1.86
CA SER A 82 -1.83 -11.38 -1.42
C SER A 82 -3.28 -11.90 -1.32
N GLU A 83 -3.63 -12.94 -2.08
CA GLU A 83 -4.94 -13.57 -2.04
C GLU A 83 -5.11 -14.58 -0.89
N ILE A 84 -4.03 -15.20 -0.46
CA ILE A 84 -4.06 -16.34 0.48
C ILE A 84 -3.69 -15.92 1.90
N ASN A 85 -2.83 -14.92 2.06
CA ASN A 85 -2.29 -14.55 3.37
C ASN A 85 -2.96 -13.29 3.92
N PHE A 86 -3.70 -13.47 5.04
CA PHE A 86 -4.44 -12.43 5.75
C PHE A 86 -3.68 -11.83 6.94
N GLU A 87 -2.38 -12.10 7.07
CA GLU A 87 -1.57 -11.39 8.05
C GLU A 87 -1.53 -9.89 7.70
N TYR A 88 -1.73 -9.02 8.70
CA TYR A 88 -1.85 -7.56 8.53
C TYR A 88 -0.68 -6.94 7.76
N ASP A 89 0.55 -7.39 7.99
CA ASP A 89 1.72 -6.90 7.28
C ASP A 89 1.68 -7.23 5.78
N THR A 90 1.14 -8.40 5.42
CA THR A 90 0.96 -8.80 4.01
C THR A 90 -0.10 -7.95 3.32
N GLN A 91 -1.21 -7.66 4.00
CA GLN A 91 -2.28 -6.80 3.48
C GLN A 91 -1.78 -5.37 3.28
N PHE A 92 -1.02 -4.84 4.25
CA PHE A 92 -0.40 -3.53 4.12
C PHE A 92 0.53 -3.46 2.91
N ASP A 93 1.44 -4.41 2.76
CA ASP A 93 2.39 -4.43 1.64
C ASP A 93 1.65 -4.53 0.29
N ALA A 94 0.59 -5.36 0.21
CA ALA A 94 -0.22 -5.52 -1.00
C ALA A 94 -1.02 -4.24 -1.36
N LEU A 95 -1.62 -3.56 -0.37
CA LEU A 95 -2.30 -2.27 -0.55
C LEU A 95 -1.30 -1.19 -0.98
N THR A 96 -0.11 -1.16 -0.37
CA THR A 96 0.94 -0.20 -0.73
C THR A 96 1.41 -0.40 -2.17
N ILE A 97 1.61 -1.65 -2.60
CA ILE A 97 1.99 -1.96 -3.98
C ILE A 97 0.90 -1.50 -4.94
N SER A 98 -0.37 -1.86 -4.69
CA SER A 98 -1.48 -1.49 -5.57
C SER A 98 -1.68 0.02 -5.65
N MET A 99 -1.46 0.76 -4.56
CA MET A 99 -1.48 2.22 -4.55
C MET A 99 -0.35 2.81 -5.42
N ILE A 100 0.89 2.32 -5.29
CA ILE A 100 2.04 2.79 -6.06
C ILE A 100 1.88 2.46 -7.54
N GLU A 101 1.31 1.28 -7.86
CA GLU A 101 1.01 0.85 -9.22
C GLU A 101 -0.21 1.58 -9.80
N MET A 102 -1.01 2.25 -8.96
CA MET A 102 -2.31 2.81 -9.30
C MET A 102 -3.24 1.75 -9.91
N ASP A 103 -3.13 0.52 -9.40
CA ASP A 103 -3.93 -0.63 -9.83
C ASP A 103 -5.23 -0.68 -9.02
N GLU A 104 -6.28 -0.08 -9.58
CA GLU A 104 -7.63 -0.03 -9.00
C GLU A 104 -8.20 -1.42 -8.74
N TYR A 105 -8.08 -2.32 -9.72
CA TYR A 105 -8.62 -3.67 -9.62
C TYR A 105 -8.00 -4.45 -8.46
N LYS A 106 -6.67 -4.38 -8.32
CA LYS A 106 -5.93 -5.05 -7.26
C LYS A 106 -6.27 -4.46 -5.89
N PHE A 107 -6.31 -3.14 -5.77
CA PHE A 107 -6.69 -2.44 -4.55
C PHE A 107 -8.11 -2.80 -4.11
N ASP A 108 -9.07 -2.71 -5.03
CA ASP A 108 -10.48 -3.06 -4.80
C ASP A 108 -10.64 -4.52 -4.36
N ARG A 109 -9.95 -5.43 -5.03
CA ARG A 109 -10.00 -6.88 -4.73
C ARG A 109 -9.49 -7.19 -3.33
N ILE A 110 -8.39 -6.57 -2.89
CA ILE A 110 -7.87 -6.73 -1.54
C ILE A 110 -8.89 -6.27 -0.51
N LEU A 111 -9.46 -5.08 -0.67
CA LEU A 111 -10.49 -4.55 0.23
C LEU A 111 -11.74 -5.41 0.24
N SER A 112 -12.26 -5.79 -0.93
CA SER A 112 -13.45 -6.60 -1.06
C SER A 112 -13.28 -7.98 -0.40
N SER A 113 -12.12 -8.59 -0.55
CA SER A 113 -11.80 -9.87 0.10
C SER A 113 -11.80 -9.75 1.62
N ASN A 114 -11.18 -8.70 2.17
CA ASN A 114 -11.19 -8.44 3.61
C ASN A 114 -12.62 -8.20 4.12
N ILE A 115 -13.41 -7.36 3.41
CA ILE A 115 -14.81 -7.07 3.77
C ILE A 115 -15.66 -8.36 3.79
N GLN A 116 -15.45 -9.26 2.83
CA GLN A 116 -16.18 -10.54 2.80
C GLN A 116 -15.82 -11.45 3.96
N GLN A 117 -14.57 -11.43 4.43
CA GLN A 117 -14.09 -12.37 5.46
C GLN A 117 -14.33 -11.89 6.87
N ILE A 118 -14.03 -10.61 7.16
CA ILE A 118 -14.08 -10.06 8.52
C ILE A 118 -15.16 -8.99 8.70
N GLY A 119 -15.88 -8.64 7.64
CA GLY A 119 -16.89 -7.59 7.65
C GLY A 119 -16.31 -6.19 7.43
N PHE A 120 -17.20 -5.23 7.09
CA PHE A 120 -16.79 -3.85 6.76
C PHE A 120 -16.13 -3.15 7.94
N GLU A 121 -16.80 -3.12 9.11
CA GLU A 121 -16.30 -2.43 10.30
C GLU A 121 -14.90 -2.90 10.72
N ARG A 122 -14.70 -4.23 10.80
CA ARG A 122 -13.41 -4.79 11.15
C ARG A 122 -12.34 -4.52 10.09
N THR A 123 -12.71 -4.53 8.81
CA THR A 123 -11.79 -4.15 7.73
C THR A 123 -11.31 -2.71 7.89
N ILE A 124 -12.21 -1.78 8.24
CA ILE A 124 -11.83 -0.39 8.51
C ILE A 124 -10.87 -0.31 9.70
N MET A 125 -11.23 -0.93 10.83
CA MET A 125 -10.47 -0.81 12.08
C MET A 125 -9.13 -1.55 12.06
N GLU A 126 -9.10 -2.75 11.46
CA GLU A 126 -7.97 -3.65 11.55
C GLU A 126 -7.05 -3.60 10.32
N VAL A 127 -7.53 -3.11 9.16
CA VAL A 127 -6.75 -3.06 7.93
C VAL A 127 -6.54 -1.61 7.46
N ILE A 128 -7.63 -0.84 7.31
CA ILE A 128 -7.55 0.49 6.69
C ILE A 128 -6.92 1.52 7.64
N TYR A 129 -7.34 1.61 8.90
CA TYR A 129 -6.74 2.57 9.83
C TYR A 129 -5.25 2.33 10.06
N PRO A 130 -4.76 1.11 10.33
CA PRO A 130 -3.33 0.86 10.41
C PRO A 130 -2.58 1.17 9.10
N PHE A 131 -3.22 0.92 7.95
CA PHE A 131 -2.66 1.27 6.64
C PHE A 131 -2.51 2.80 6.48
N LEU A 132 -3.55 3.58 6.81
CA LEU A 132 -3.52 5.03 6.75
C LEU A 132 -2.52 5.64 7.75
N GLU A 133 -2.47 5.12 8.97
CA GLU A 133 -1.50 5.54 9.99
C GLU A 133 -0.06 5.35 9.49
N ARG A 134 0.23 4.21 8.91
CA ARG A 134 1.55 3.89 8.38
C ARG A 134 1.88 4.72 7.13
N LEU A 135 0.90 5.01 6.27
CA LEU A 135 1.05 5.91 5.13
C LEU A 135 1.30 7.36 5.55
N SER A 136 0.69 7.83 6.62
CA SER A 136 0.89 9.21 7.10
C SER A 136 2.35 9.48 7.45
N LEU A 137 3.08 8.49 7.99
CA LEU A 137 4.51 8.57 8.24
C LEU A 137 5.32 8.65 6.94
N LEU A 138 4.90 7.93 5.90
CA LEU A 138 5.54 7.97 4.57
C LEU A 138 5.28 9.31 3.87
N TRP A 139 4.15 9.91 4.13
CA TRP A 139 3.77 11.23 3.62
C TRP A 139 4.61 12.35 4.20
N LEU A 140 4.77 12.37 5.53
CA LEU A 140 5.62 13.34 6.22
C LEU A 140 7.07 13.34 5.70
N THR A 141 7.49 12.25 5.07
CA THR A 141 8.83 12.09 4.51
C THR A 141 8.91 12.36 3.01
N GLY A 142 7.78 12.74 2.36
CA GLY A 142 7.71 12.97 0.92
C GLY A 142 7.87 11.71 0.06
N SER A 143 7.74 10.52 0.67
CA SER A 143 7.94 9.23 -0.02
C SER A 143 6.69 8.76 -0.79
N VAL A 144 5.54 9.39 -0.59
CA VAL A 144 4.28 9.12 -1.30
C VAL A 144 3.89 10.36 -2.12
N ASN A 145 3.49 10.13 -3.36
CA ASN A 145 3.07 11.20 -4.27
C ASN A 145 1.60 11.59 -3.96
N PRO A 146 1.22 12.89 -3.99
CA PRO A 146 -0.17 13.34 -3.84
C PRO A 146 -1.17 12.64 -4.78
N VAL A 147 -0.76 12.26 -5.99
CA VAL A 147 -1.60 11.53 -6.94
C VAL A 147 -1.96 10.14 -6.43
N GLN A 148 -1.01 9.45 -5.82
CA GLN A 148 -1.21 8.12 -5.22
C GLN A 148 -2.15 8.19 -4.01
N GLU A 149 -2.04 9.25 -3.23
CA GLU A 149 -2.96 9.51 -2.12
C GLU A 149 -4.39 9.75 -2.60
N HIS A 150 -4.57 10.64 -3.57
CA HIS A 150 -5.91 10.89 -4.13
C HIS A 150 -6.52 9.62 -4.72
N PHE A 151 -5.74 8.82 -5.43
CA PHE A 151 -6.17 7.54 -5.98
C PHE A 151 -6.71 6.62 -4.88
N MET A 152 -5.94 6.41 -3.83
CA MET A 152 -6.32 5.56 -2.70
C MET A 152 -7.55 6.11 -1.95
N SER A 153 -7.54 7.41 -1.61
CA SER A 153 -8.64 8.06 -0.90
C SER A 153 -9.97 7.95 -1.66
N TYR A 154 -9.92 8.08 -2.98
CA TYR A 154 -11.09 7.93 -3.84
C TYR A 154 -11.68 6.52 -3.77
N LEU A 155 -10.85 5.48 -3.84
CA LEU A 155 -11.29 4.09 -3.77
C LEU A 155 -11.83 3.72 -2.38
N LEU A 156 -11.20 4.21 -1.31
CA LEU A 156 -11.72 4.03 0.05
C LEU A 156 -13.08 4.70 0.21
N ARG A 157 -13.23 5.94 -0.28
CA ARG A 157 -14.52 6.65 -0.28
C ARG A 157 -15.63 5.86 -1.00
N GLN A 158 -15.33 5.27 -2.15
CA GLN A 158 -16.30 4.41 -2.86
C GLN A 158 -16.79 3.27 -1.97
N LYS A 159 -15.88 2.59 -1.26
CA LYS A 159 -16.25 1.48 -0.35
C LYS A 159 -17.12 1.95 0.82
N VAL A 160 -16.81 3.11 1.39
CA VAL A 160 -17.61 3.71 2.47
C VAL A 160 -19.02 4.04 1.97
N ILE A 161 -19.15 4.69 0.81
CA ILE A 161 -20.46 5.02 0.23
C ILE A 161 -21.30 3.76 -0.02
N VAL A 162 -20.69 2.71 -0.58
CA VAL A 162 -21.38 1.42 -0.80
C VAL A 162 -21.80 0.77 0.50
N ALA A 163 -21.00 0.91 1.58
CA ALA A 163 -21.35 0.38 2.88
C ALA A 163 -22.53 1.15 3.50
N ILE A 164 -22.53 2.48 3.40
CA ILE A 164 -23.64 3.34 3.86
C ILE A 164 -24.94 2.99 3.13
N ASP A 165 -24.88 2.80 1.81
CA ASP A 165 -26.06 2.46 0.99
C ASP A 165 -26.68 1.10 1.37
N LYS A 166 -25.87 0.18 1.86
CA LYS A 166 -26.32 -1.14 2.32
C LYS A 166 -26.92 -1.13 3.74
N GLU A 167 -26.72 -0.08 4.50
CA GLU A 167 -27.29 0.02 5.85
C GLU A 167 -28.82 0.19 5.78
N PRO A 168 -29.57 -0.61 6.55
CA PRO A 168 -31.02 -0.49 6.56
C PRO A 168 -31.44 0.87 7.15
N ASN A 169 -32.34 1.55 6.47
CA ASN A 169 -32.99 2.77 6.95
C ASN A 169 -33.91 2.51 8.15
N ALA A 170 -33.38 1.99 9.23
CA ALA A 170 -34.12 1.67 10.43
C ALA A 170 -34.41 2.96 11.24
N ARG A 171 -35.69 3.40 11.22
CA ARG A 171 -36.16 4.49 12.08
C ARG A 171 -36.56 3.92 13.43
N PHE A 172 -35.62 3.86 14.37
CA PHE A 172 -35.95 3.56 15.77
C PHE A 172 -36.45 4.82 16.47
N LYS A 173 -37.58 4.73 17.20
CA LYS A 173 -38.17 5.87 17.91
C LYS A 173 -37.22 6.52 18.92
N ASP A 174 -36.33 5.74 19.53
CA ASP A 174 -35.42 6.16 20.58
C ASP A 174 -33.94 6.22 20.09
N ALA A 175 -33.72 6.28 18.78
CA ALA A 175 -32.38 6.37 18.22
C ALA A 175 -31.70 7.68 18.61
N LYS A 176 -30.47 7.61 19.13
CA LYS A 176 -29.64 8.80 19.35
C LYS A 176 -29.29 9.42 18.00
N LYS A 177 -29.40 10.73 17.92
CA LYS A 177 -29.05 11.51 16.73
C LYS A 177 -27.67 12.13 16.94
N PHE A 178 -26.77 11.92 16.00
CA PHE A 178 -25.45 12.53 15.97
C PHE A 178 -25.37 13.45 14.75
N VAL A 179 -24.75 14.60 14.93
CA VAL A 179 -24.38 15.52 13.83
C VAL A 179 -22.87 15.53 13.76
N ILE A 180 -22.33 15.13 12.62
CA ILE A 180 -20.89 15.13 12.34
C ILE A 180 -20.65 16.24 11.32
N TYR A 181 -19.64 17.06 11.52
CA TYR A 181 -19.30 18.16 10.62
C TYR A 181 -17.77 18.30 10.51
N LEU A 182 -17.32 18.81 9.37
CA LEU A 182 -15.91 19.21 9.18
C LEU A 182 -15.75 20.69 9.53
N PRO A 183 -14.62 21.10 10.14
CA PRO A 183 -14.26 22.50 10.28
C PRO A 183 -14.23 23.22 8.92
N GLU A 184 -14.48 24.53 8.93
CA GLU A 184 -14.40 25.34 7.71
C GLU A 184 -13.00 25.27 7.10
N GLY A 185 -12.92 24.94 5.80
CA GLY A 185 -11.65 24.76 5.07
C GLY A 185 -11.11 23.34 5.04
N GLU A 186 -11.63 22.43 5.84
CA GLU A 186 -11.27 21.00 5.78
C GLU A 186 -12.00 20.33 4.62
N ARG A 187 -11.28 19.61 3.76
CA ARG A 187 -11.83 18.94 2.58
C ARG A 187 -11.67 17.41 2.61
N GLN A 188 -11.13 16.87 3.68
CA GLN A 188 -10.92 15.41 3.78
C GLN A 188 -12.20 14.72 4.26
N GLU A 189 -13.05 14.38 3.33
CA GLU A 189 -14.36 13.74 3.58
C GLU A 189 -14.25 12.31 4.16
N LEU A 190 -13.08 11.69 4.14
CA LEU A 190 -12.85 10.38 4.79
C LEU A 190 -12.82 10.45 6.32
N SER A 191 -12.79 11.64 6.90
CA SER A 191 -12.78 11.85 8.35
C SER A 191 -14.18 11.83 8.97
N ILE A 192 -15.22 11.82 8.15
CA ILE A 192 -16.64 11.77 8.52
C ILE A 192 -17.21 10.39 8.24
#